data_9702c2fbfe7709ba680e88b833cf3bd0
#
_entry.id   9702c2fbfe7709ba680e88b833cf3bd0
#
_cell.length_a   1.000
_cell.length_b   1.000
_cell.length_c   1.000
_cell.angle_alpha   90.00
_cell.angle_beta   90.00
_cell.angle_gamma   90.00
#
_symmetry.space_group_name_H-M   'P 1'
#
loop_
_entity.id
_entity.type
_entity.pdbx_description
1 polymer ?
#
loop_
_entity_poly.entity_id
_entity_poly.type
_entity_poly.pdbx_seq_one_letter_code
_entity_poly.pdbx_strand_id
1 'polypeptide(L)'
;MTGGVAAGDYDNDGLTDLLFTRFGDTDILYRNLGNGTFDPLTTTVGFTTATNTNGVVSGDIDNDGDLDLYMTGGVQSTRNYLYINDGSGVFTDAGASNPASQMNGAPRNGQGASFADYDNDGYLDLITSDWGTASVNSQSRLFRNLGATNPGMFEDTTVFAGIDTYRTEISRRFAPRFVDLDRDGHVDLTMVSDFVTSQLFWNNGDGTFTDGTLPANVGTDYNGMGSTFADYDGDGDLDWFITNITSAPGVITGFGGFNRLYRNEGDRTFTDVTLEAGVRDSRWAWGTSFFDADNDKDFDLIATNGYTSEGWVDDRTFFWENNAGVFTDVSDASGITDTQQGRGLAHLDYDNDGDIDVVIINNEDTPILYRNDGGNTQDYLRIHAEGTASNRDGIGAFITVTPDLTLPNDIIVWEVDGGSSFLSQNEHTAHFGLGLNADPVDLVTIQWTSGIVQHLYGVAVNQTLTVLEAAPLAGDLNGDGFVGIDDLNIVLSRWNQTAPPGVPILGDPSADGFVGIDDLNEVLGNWNQGTPPVSATVPEPATLLLHGLAGFMLLRRRRV
;
A
#
# COMPACT_ATOMS: atom_id res chain seq x y z
N MET A 1 -2.29 24.43 -6.05
CA MET A 1 -1.94 23.57 -4.90
C MET A 1 -0.66 22.84 -5.25
N THR A 2 0.34 22.86 -4.44
CA THR A 2 1.39 21.86 -4.43
C THR A 2 1.04 21.00 -3.23
N GLY A 3 0.77 19.72 -3.40
CA GLY A 3 0.36 18.90 -2.26
C GLY A 3 0.36 17.43 -2.57
N GLY A 4 0.37 16.64 -1.51
CA GLY A 4 0.16 15.21 -1.50
C GLY A 4 -1.29 14.85 -1.23
N VAL A 5 -1.58 13.58 -1.39
CA VAL A 5 -2.84 12.95 -0.99
C VAL A 5 -2.54 11.68 -0.19
N ALA A 6 -3.32 11.44 0.86
CA ALA A 6 -3.36 10.16 1.55
C ALA A 6 -4.80 9.63 1.55
N ALA A 7 -4.94 8.36 1.20
CA ALA A 7 -6.19 7.65 1.21
C ALA A 7 -6.27 6.75 2.46
N GLY A 8 -7.38 6.79 3.19
CA GLY A 8 -7.59 5.99 4.39
C GLY A 8 -8.96 6.23 5.01
N ASP A 9 -9.45 5.28 5.79
CA ASP A 9 -10.69 5.42 6.57
C ASP A 9 -10.36 6.13 7.88
N TYR A 10 -10.59 7.45 7.94
CA TYR A 10 -10.19 8.27 9.08
C TYR A 10 -11.27 8.39 10.18
N ASP A 11 -12.50 8.00 9.90
CA ASP A 11 -13.58 8.02 10.91
C ASP A 11 -14.17 6.63 11.19
N ASN A 12 -13.49 5.57 10.73
CA ASN A 12 -13.81 4.16 10.97
C ASN A 12 -15.24 3.78 10.51
N ASP A 13 -15.73 4.40 9.41
CA ASP A 13 -17.03 4.11 8.84
C ASP A 13 -17.01 3.04 7.72
N GLY A 14 -15.84 2.55 7.34
CA GLY A 14 -15.60 1.54 6.32
C GLY A 14 -15.50 2.10 4.90
N LEU A 15 -15.40 3.41 4.74
CA LEU A 15 -15.25 4.08 3.46
C LEU A 15 -13.90 4.81 3.40
N THR A 16 -13.20 4.68 2.29
CA THR A 16 -11.91 5.34 2.11
C THR A 16 -12.10 6.84 1.86
N ASP A 17 -11.58 7.66 2.79
CA ASP A 17 -11.52 9.11 2.73
C ASP A 17 -10.25 9.59 2.00
N LEU A 18 -10.19 10.88 1.69
CA LEU A 18 -9.05 11.51 1.02
C LEU A 18 -8.57 12.74 1.79
N LEU A 19 -7.32 12.72 2.23
CA LEU A 19 -6.68 13.89 2.83
C LEU A 19 -5.78 14.59 1.82
N PHE A 20 -5.97 15.89 1.61
CA PHE A 20 -5.17 16.73 0.70
C PHE A 20 -4.39 17.78 1.48
N THR A 21 -3.06 17.79 1.29
CA THR A 21 -2.22 18.86 1.78
C THR A 21 -2.25 20.07 0.87
N ARG A 22 -2.09 21.26 1.45
CA ARG A 22 -2.25 22.54 0.71
C ARG A 22 -1.17 23.54 1.07
N PHE A 23 -0.49 24.04 0.06
CA PHE A 23 0.47 25.12 0.24
C PHE A 23 -0.27 26.46 0.33
N GLY A 24 -0.07 27.20 1.42
CA GLY A 24 -0.64 28.54 1.62
C GLY A 24 -2.10 28.56 2.03
N ASP A 25 -2.69 27.42 2.35
CA ASP A 25 -4.07 27.28 2.81
C ASP A 25 -4.20 26.16 3.85
N THR A 26 -5.37 25.98 4.43
CA THR A 26 -5.68 24.92 5.39
C THR A 26 -5.86 23.58 4.65
N ASP A 27 -5.25 22.51 5.15
CA ASP A 27 -5.41 21.16 4.62
C ASP A 27 -6.88 20.71 4.66
N ILE A 28 -7.29 19.80 3.81
CA ILE A 28 -8.69 19.35 3.67
C ILE A 28 -8.77 17.84 3.78
N LEU A 29 -9.65 17.38 4.66
CA LEU A 29 -10.17 16.01 4.64
C LEU A 29 -11.46 15.98 3.80
N TYR A 30 -11.48 15.17 2.79
CA TYR A 30 -12.66 14.84 2.00
C TYR A 30 -13.23 13.53 2.53
N ARG A 31 -14.23 13.63 3.43
CA ARG A 31 -14.92 12.46 3.95
C ARG A 31 -15.81 11.84 2.88
N ASN A 32 -15.62 10.56 2.64
CA ASN A 32 -16.45 9.78 1.72
C ASN A 32 -17.87 9.59 2.30
N LEU A 33 -18.90 9.77 1.47
CA LEU A 33 -20.29 9.61 1.89
C LEU A 33 -20.93 8.30 1.37
N GLY A 34 -20.16 7.41 0.76
CA GLY A 34 -20.60 6.12 0.22
C GLY A 34 -21.60 6.20 -0.93
N ASN A 35 -21.72 7.36 -1.57
CA ASN A 35 -22.65 7.60 -2.67
C ASN A 35 -21.99 8.25 -3.89
N GLY A 36 -20.64 8.13 -3.98
CA GLY A 36 -19.83 8.75 -5.02
C GLY A 36 -19.55 10.24 -4.80
N THR A 37 -19.82 10.77 -3.60
CA THR A 37 -19.54 12.17 -3.25
C THR A 37 -18.78 12.28 -1.93
N PHE A 38 -18.05 13.39 -1.76
CA PHE A 38 -17.23 13.67 -0.60
C PHE A 38 -17.68 14.97 0.10
N ASP A 39 -17.56 15.01 1.42
CA ASP A 39 -17.79 16.21 2.26
C ASP A 39 -16.46 16.84 2.65
N PRO A 40 -16.12 18.06 2.16
CA PRO A 40 -14.85 18.71 2.46
C PRO A 40 -14.84 19.28 3.88
N LEU A 41 -13.97 18.78 4.73
CA LEU A 41 -13.81 19.15 6.14
C LEU A 41 -12.46 19.82 6.39
N THR A 42 -12.41 20.82 7.26
CA THR A 42 -11.19 21.53 7.64
C THR A 42 -11.14 21.77 9.14
N THR A 43 -11.71 22.88 9.60
CA THR A 43 -11.65 23.29 11.03
C THR A 43 -12.42 22.36 11.96
N THR A 44 -13.41 21.66 11.47
CA THR A 44 -14.20 20.68 12.23
C THR A 44 -13.41 19.43 12.57
N VAL A 45 -12.39 19.13 11.78
CA VAL A 45 -11.49 17.98 11.95
C VAL A 45 -10.11 18.37 12.51
N GLY A 46 -9.96 19.57 13.04
CA GLY A 46 -8.74 19.99 13.73
C GLY A 46 -7.75 20.82 12.90
N PHE A 47 -7.93 20.95 11.58
CA PHE A 47 -7.04 21.77 10.74
C PHE A 47 -7.44 23.24 10.83
N THR A 48 -6.80 23.99 11.72
CA THR A 48 -7.25 25.36 12.07
C THR A 48 -6.45 26.49 11.45
N THR A 49 -5.29 26.19 10.84
CA THR A 49 -4.37 27.19 10.28
C THR A 49 -3.75 26.70 8.99
N ALA A 50 -3.38 27.61 8.10
CA ALA A 50 -2.56 27.30 6.93
C ALA A 50 -1.15 26.88 7.39
N THR A 51 -0.79 25.64 7.11
CA THR A 51 0.43 24.97 7.60
C THR A 51 1.57 24.96 6.59
N ASN A 52 1.28 25.28 5.32
CA ASN A 52 2.20 25.11 4.19
C ASN A 52 2.76 23.68 4.12
N THR A 53 1.90 22.70 4.24
CA THR A 53 2.22 21.27 4.15
C THR A 53 2.46 20.85 2.70
N ASN A 54 3.24 19.78 2.52
CA ASN A 54 3.62 19.27 1.22
C ASN A 54 3.23 17.79 1.08
N GLY A 55 4.07 16.86 1.54
CA GLY A 55 3.74 15.43 1.55
C GLY A 55 2.90 15.04 2.77
N VAL A 56 2.17 13.94 2.65
CA VAL A 56 1.38 13.33 3.72
C VAL A 56 1.46 11.82 3.66
N VAL A 57 1.52 11.21 4.85
CA VAL A 57 1.32 9.77 5.08
C VAL A 57 0.45 9.56 6.30
N SER A 58 -0.29 8.46 6.33
CA SER A 58 -1.10 8.03 7.47
C SER A 58 -0.67 6.67 8.00
N GLY A 59 -0.94 6.42 9.28
CA GLY A 59 -0.67 5.16 9.95
C GLY A 59 -1.02 5.26 11.43
N ASP A 60 -1.40 4.16 12.04
CA ASP A 60 -1.69 4.06 13.47
C ASP A 60 -0.36 4.02 14.27
N ILE A 61 0.13 5.21 14.65
CA ILE A 61 1.47 5.33 15.26
C ILE A 61 1.51 4.96 16.74
N ASP A 62 0.35 4.85 17.38
CA ASP A 62 0.27 4.50 18.80
C ASP A 62 -0.49 3.19 19.06
N ASN A 63 -0.89 2.50 17.99
CA ASN A 63 -1.58 1.21 17.98
C ASN A 63 -2.94 1.24 18.71
N ASP A 64 -3.69 2.36 18.59
CA ASP A 64 -5.01 2.50 19.17
C ASP A 64 -6.17 2.13 18.22
N GLY A 65 -5.87 1.90 16.95
CA GLY A 65 -6.80 1.47 15.90
C GLY A 65 -7.28 2.60 15.01
N ASP A 66 -6.70 3.80 15.15
CA ASP A 66 -7.11 4.99 14.42
C ASP A 66 -5.96 5.52 13.56
N LEU A 67 -6.20 5.81 12.27
CA LEU A 67 -5.15 6.34 11.39
C LEU A 67 -4.75 7.76 11.76
N ASP A 68 -3.51 7.94 12.20
CA ASP A 68 -2.86 9.23 12.43
C ASP A 68 -2.25 9.79 11.16
N LEU A 69 -1.78 11.06 11.22
CA LEU A 69 -1.24 11.75 10.06
C LEU A 69 0.14 12.34 10.33
N TYR A 70 1.06 12.10 9.39
CA TYR A 70 2.29 12.86 9.32
C TYR A 70 2.35 13.68 8.04
N MET A 71 2.55 15.01 8.19
CA MET A 71 2.63 15.94 7.08
C MET A 71 3.98 16.65 7.07
N THR A 72 4.68 16.62 5.96
CA THR A 72 5.93 17.35 5.81
C THR A 72 5.68 18.83 5.60
N GLY A 73 6.46 19.67 6.26
CA GLY A 73 6.40 21.12 6.08
C GLY A 73 7.12 21.54 4.81
N GLY A 74 6.40 22.10 3.85
CA GLY A 74 6.94 22.65 2.62
C GLY A 74 7.70 23.97 2.79
N VAL A 75 8.01 24.64 1.68
CA VAL A 75 8.71 25.93 1.68
C VAL A 75 8.02 26.93 2.62
N GLN A 76 8.79 27.60 3.48
CA GLN A 76 8.33 28.54 4.50
C GLN A 76 7.62 27.90 5.72
N SER A 77 7.43 26.61 5.78
CA SER A 77 6.98 25.98 7.02
C SER A 77 8.07 26.03 8.09
N THR A 78 7.65 26.10 9.34
CA THR A 78 8.56 26.15 10.50
C THR A 78 8.78 24.78 11.13
N ARG A 79 7.97 23.79 10.76
CA ARG A 79 8.04 22.42 11.26
C ARG A 79 7.29 21.44 10.35
N ASN A 80 7.48 20.16 10.58
CA ASN A 80 6.55 19.11 10.14
C ASN A 80 5.39 19.02 11.15
N TYR A 81 4.33 18.34 10.78
CA TYR A 81 3.12 18.20 11.59
C TYR A 81 2.82 16.72 11.81
N LEU A 82 2.59 16.38 13.05
CA LEU A 82 2.10 15.08 13.47
C LEU A 82 0.74 15.30 14.13
N TYR A 83 -0.29 14.68 13.61
CA TYR A 83 -1.66 14.77 14.09
C TYR A 83 -2.12 13.40 14.59
N ILE A 84 -2.64 13.38 15.80
CA ILE A 84 -3.24 12.19 16.41
C ILE A 84 -4.74 12.25 16.17
N ASN A 85 -5.31 11.18 15.64
CA ASN A 85 -6.74 10.97 15.42
C ASN A 85 -7.42 10.55 16.73
N ASP A 86 -8.71 10.76 16.86
CA ASP A 86 -9.51 10.30 17.99
C ASP A 86 -10.52 9.19 17.58
N GLY A 87 -10.33 8.61 16.38
CA GLY A 87 -11.18 7.58 15.80
C GLY A 87 -12.49 8.06 15.20
N SER A 88 -12.69 9.37 15.17
CA SER A 88 -13.87 9.98 14.55
C SER A 88 -13.50 10.96 13.42
N GLY A 89 -12.26 10.88 12.91
CA GLY A 89 -11.71 11.80 11.92
C GLY A 89 -11.40 13.19 12.48
N VAL A 90 -11.22 13.34 13.81
CA VAL A 90 -10.83 14.61 14.44
C VAL A 90 -9.40 14.53 14.94
N PHE A 91 -8.55 15.40 14.39
CA PHE A 91 -7.12 15.39 14.58
C PHE A 91 -6.64 16.42 15.59
N THR A 92 -5.72 16.01 16.44
CA THR A 92 -5.04 16.87 17.40
C THR A 92 -3.54 16.93 17.08
N ASP A 93 -3.01 18.16 16.91
CA ASP A 93 -1.58 18.37 16.67
C ASP A 93 -0.76 17.94 17.90
N ALA A 94 0.10 16.92 17.75
CA ALA A 94 1.01 16.42 18.78
C ALA A 94 2.06 17.47 19.24
N GLY A 95 2.19 18.55 18.47
CA GLY A 95 3.01 19.70 18.81
C GLY A 95 4.50 19.51 18.62
N ALA A 96 5.24 20.61 18.80
CA ALA A 96 6.68 20.65 18.58
C ALA A 96 7.51 19.92 19.66
N SER A 97 6.90 19.31 20.66
CA SER A 97 7.59 18.48 21.66
C SER A 97 7.96 17.10 21.10
N ASN A 98 7.26 16.63 20.07
CA ASN A 98 7.62 15.40 19.38
C ASN A 98 8.79 15.67 18.41
N PRO A 99 9.90 14.91 18.50
CA PRO A 99 11.06 15.10 17.64
C PRO A 99 10.74 15.01 16.14
N ALA A 100 9.79 14.18 15.72
CA ALA A 100 9.35 14.06 14.33
C ALA A 100 8.71 15.37 13.80
N SER A 101 8.08 16.17 14.67
CA SER A 101 7.52 17.47 14.32
C SER A 101 8.55 18.61 14.32
N GLN A 102 9.79 18.37 14.73
CA GLN A 102 10.79 19.42 14.82
C GLN A 102 11.52 19.62 13.49
N MET A 103 11.67 20.88 13.09
CA MET A 103 12.64 21.29 12.11
C MET A 103 13.80 22.01 12.80
N ASN A 104 14.94 21.35 12.95
CA ASN A 104 16.11 21.92 13.62
C ASN A 104 16.72 23.06 12.80
N GLY A 105 16.19 24.27 12.96
CA GLY A 105 16.91 25.54 12.83
C GLY A 105 16.95 26.25 11.50
N ALA A 106 16.23 25.83 10.44
CA ALA A 106 16.09 26.65 9.20
C ALA A 106 14.76 26.29 8.48
N PRO A 107 14.16 27.19 7.69
CA PRO A 107 13.07 26.83 6.81
C PRO A 107 13.55 25.71 5.88
N ARG A 108 12.93 24.55 6.00
CA ARG A 108 13.21 23.38 5.18
C ARG A 108 12.16 23.28 4.09
N ASN A 109 12.39 22.41 3.15
CA ASN A 109 11.46 22.05 2.13
C ASN A 109 11.24 20.54 2.23
N GLY A 110 10.46 20.12 3.24
CA GLY A 110 10.06 18.75 3.43
C GLY A 110 9.32 18.25 2.19
N GLN A 111 9.64 17.03 1.80
CA GLN A 111 9.05 16.38 0.64
C GLN A 111 8.25 15.14 1.07
N GLY A 112 8.66 13.95 0.69
CA GLY A 112 7.97 12.73 1.05
C GLY A 112 8.27 12.25 2.48
N ALA A 113 7.48 11.29 2.91
CA ALA A 113 7.67 10.49 4.11
C ALA A 113 7.22 9.06 3.84
N SER A 114 7.58 8.12 4.70
CA SER A 114 7.05 6.75 4.71
C SER A 114 7.07 6.22 6.13
N PHE A 115 6.02 5.51 6.51
CA PHE A 115 5.97 4.71 7.73
C PHE A 115 6.39 3.27 7.45
N ALA A 116 7.03 2.62 8.40
CA ALA A 116 7.19 1.17 8.53
C ALA A 116 7.76 0.83 9.90
N ASP A 117 7.65 -0.40 10.32
CA ASP A 117 8.30 -0.98 11.50
C ASP A 117 9.67 -1.53 11.07
N TYR A 118 10.72 -0.67 11.03
CA TYR A 118 12.01 -1.08 10.47
C TYR A 118 12.87 -1.91 11.44
N ASP A 119 12.53 -1.93 12.73
CA ASP A 119 13.24 -2.73 13.72
C ASP A 119 12.38 -3.90 14.26
N ASN A 120 11.20 -4.11 13.67
CA ASN A 120 10.25 -5.20 13.97
C ASN A 120 9.82 -5.22 15.44
N ASP A 121 9.61 -4.03 16.06
CA ASP A 121 9.15 -3.90 17.45
C ASP A 121 7.62 -3.80 17.59
N GLY A 122 6.88 -3.80 16.47
CA GLY A 122 5.41 -3.74 16.39
C GLY A 122 4.85 -2.33 16.35
N TYR A 123 5.68 -1.29 16.22
CA TYR A 123 5.25 0.11 16.12
C TYR A 123 5.81 0.76 14.86
N LEU A 124 5.01 1.62 14.25
CA LEU A 124 5.42 2.32 13.04
C LEU A 124 6.49 3.37 13.32
N ASP A 125 7.61 3.25 12.62
CA ASP A 125 8.69 4.21 12.52
C ASP A 125 8.50 5.14 11.33
N LEU A 126 9.31 6.17 11.19
CA LEU A 126 9.13 7.22 10.20
C LEU A 126 10.43 7.61 9.52
N ILE A 127 10.46 7.57 8.19
CA ILE A 127 11.48 8.24 7.37
C ILE A 127 10.91 9.50 6.73
N THR A 128 11.69 10.58 6.71
CA THR A 128 11.31 11.83 6.04
C THR A 128 12.40 12.30 5.10
N SER A 129 12.04 12.98 4.03
CA SER A 129 12.97 13.59 3.10
C SER A 129 12.83 15.10 3.03
N ASP A 130 13.94 15.77 2.76
CA ASP A 130 14.03 17.22 2.55
C ASP A 130 14.71 17.51 1.21
N TRP A 131 14.20 18.50 0.47
CA TRP A 131 14.86 19.07 -0.68
C TRP A 131 15.57 20.37 -0.28
N GLY A 132 16.90 20.35 -0.23
CA GLY A 132 17.68 21.48 0.27
C GLY A 132 18.62 22.10 -0.76
N THR A 133 19.16 23.27 -0.41
CA THR A 133 20.22 23.94 -1.15
C THR A 133 21.54 23.90 -0.38
N ALA A 134 22.68 24.20 -1.00
CA ALA A 134 24.02 24.18 -0.39
C ALA A 134 24.18 25.00 0.89
N SER A 135 23.24 25.88 1.20
CA SER A 135 23.26 26.72 2.40
C SER A 135 22.39 26.21 3.55
N VAL A 136 21.67 25.11 3.34
CA VAL A 136 20.76 24.52 4.31
C VAL A 136 21.09 23.04 4.43
N ASN A 137 21.48 22.57 5.61
CA ASN A 137 21.61 21.15 5.89
C ASN A 137 20.22 20.50 5.70
N SER A 138 19.93 20.06 4.48
CA SER A 138 18.78 19.21 4.21
C SER A 138 19.15 17.81 4.67
N GLN A 139 18.47 17.32 5.65
CA GLN A 139 18.70 15.99 6.19
C GLN A 139 17.40 15.23 6.14
N SER A 140 17.35 14.21 5.29
CA SER A 140 16.39 13.14 5.51
C SER A 140 16.62 12.57 6.89
N ARG A 141 15.57 12.19 7.59
CA ARG A 141 15.66 11.72 8.97
C ARG A 141 14.87 10.45 9.16
N LEU A 142 15.51 9.51 9.83
CA LEU A 142 14.88 8.32 10.34
C LEU A 142 14.54 8.56 11.82
N PHE A 143 13.30 8.33 12.15
CA PHE A 143 12.77 8.42 13.49
C PHE A 143 12.24 7.06 13.93
N ARG A 144 12.72 6.58 15.07
CA ARG A 144 12.21 5.39 15.72
C ARG A 144 11.07 5.76 16.66
N ASN A 145 9.98 5.01 16.62
CA ASN A 145 8.91 5.08 17.62
C ASN A 145 9.41 4.52 18.96
N LEU A 146 9.02 5.13 20.06
CA LEU A 146 9.39 4.62 21.39
C LEU A 146 8.49 3.44 21.85
N GLY A 147 7.62 3.00 20.98
CA GLY A 147 6.78 1.82 21.13
C GLY A 147 5.96 1.84 22.42
N ALA A 148 5.77 0.69 23.04
CA ALA A 148 4.95 0.54 24.25
C ALA A 148 5.36 1.44 25.42
N THR A 149 6.58 2.01 25.40
CA THR A 149 7.05 2.91 26.46
C THR A 149 6.41 4.29 26.37
N ASN A 150 6.21 4.79 25.15
CA ASN A 150 5.59 6.07 24.87
C ASN A 150 5.09 6.09 23.42
N PRO A 151 3.96 5.42 23.12
CA PRO A 151 3.44 5.25 21.76
C PRO A 151 3.27 6.60 21.04
N GLY A 152 3.57 6.65 19.74
CA GLY A 152 3.49 7.86 18.93
C GLY A 152 4.56 8.93 19.23
N MET A 153 5.47 8.67 20.17
CA MET A 153 6.63 9.52 20.42
C MET A 153 7.86 8.96 19.74
N PHE A 154 8.59 9.80 19.02
CA PHE A 154 9.73 9.41 18.21
C PHE A 154 11.07 9.84 18.77
N GLU A 155 12.15 9.13 18.41
CA GLU A 155 13.54 9.55 18.58
C GLU A 155 14.28 9.56 17.23
N ASP A 156 15.22 10.50 17.05
CA ASP A 156 16.02 10.63 15.82
C ASP A 156 17.16 9.58 15.83
N THR A 157 17.07 8.56 15.00
CA THR A 157 18.05 7.48 14.86
C THR A 157 18.89 7.59 13.60
N THR A 158 18.76 8.64 12.80
CA THR A 158 19.41 8.84 11.49
C THR A 158 20.90 8.49 11.47
N VAL A 159 21.65 8.98 12.47
CA VAL A 159 23.10 8.75 12.58
C VAL A 159 23.41 7.32 13.01
N PHE A 160 22.65 6.80 13.97
CA PHE A 160 22.80 5.44 14.47
C PHE A 160 22.52 4.42 13.36
N ALA A 161 21.46 4.63 12.61
CA ALA A 161 21.04 3.77 11.52
C ALA A 161 22.01 3.78 10.31
N GLY A 162 22.94 4.73 10.24
CA GLY A 162 23.92 4.79 9.16
C GLY A 162 23.40 5.37 7.85
N ILE A 163 22.19 5.96 7.84
CA ILE A 163 21.60 6.58 6.64
C ILE A 163 22.03 8.05 6.46
N ASP A 164 22.72 8.64 7.42
CA ASP A 164 23.35 9.96 7.31
C ASP A 164 24.60 9.88 6.43
N THR A 165 24.39 9.54 5.17
CA THR A 165 25.48 9.54 4.21
C THR A 165 25.77 10.98 3.83
N TYR A 166 26.71 11.61 4.55
CA TYR A 166 27.39 12.84 4.15
C TYR A 166 28.12 12.61 2.83
N ARG A 167 27.39 12.57 1.74
CA ARG A 167 27.99 12.90 0.46
C ARG A 167 28.20 14.39 0.49
N THR A 168 29.39 14.85 0.16
CA THR A 168 29.80 16.26 0.09
C THR A 168 28.94 17.10 -0.88
N GLU A 169 27.87 16.53 -1.41
CA GLU A 169 26.93 17.09 -2.34
C GLU A 169 25.55 17.21 -1.69
N ILE A 170 24.85 18.24 -2.08
CA ILE A 170 23.56 18.66 -1.55
C ILE A 170 22.55 17.52 -1.76
N SER A 171 22.06 16.94 -0.68
CA SER A 171 20.98 15.96 -0.76
C SER A 171 19.69 16.65 -1.18
N ARG A 172 19.06 16.18 -2.26
CA ARG A 172 17.78 16.66 -2.78
C ARG A 172 16.83 15.48 -2.93
N ARG A 173 16.46 14.90 -1.79
CA ARG A 173 15.65 13.69 -1.72
C ARG A 173 14.17 14.04 -1.78
N PHE A 174 13.41 13.27 -2.56
CA PHE A 174 11.99 13.47 -2.75
C PHE A 174 11.15 12.35 -2.13
N ALA A 175 11.22 11.15 -2.64
CA ALA A 175 10.37 10.04 -2.21
C ALA A 175 11.20 8.98 -1.47
N PRO A 176 11.18 8.98 -0.12
CA PRO A 176 11.70 7.88 0.66
C PRO A 176 10.64 6.77 0.70
N ARG A 177 11.07 5.49 0.67
CA ARG A 177 10.17 4.35 0.75
C ARG A 177 10.82 3.23 1.54
N PHE A 178 10.04 2.66 2.45
CA PHE A 178 10.35 1.37 3.03
C PHE A 178 9.71 0.26 2.20
N VAL A 179 10.44 -0.83 1.97
CA VAL A 179 10.00 -2.01 1.22
C VAL A 179 10.99 -3.14 1.44
N ASP A 180 10.54 -4.38 1.66
CA ASP A 180 11.39 -5.57 1.81
C ASP A 180 11.73 -6.15 0.42
N LEU A 181 12.83 -5.65 -0.18
CA LEU A 181 13.22 -5.98 -1.56
C LEU A 181 13.96 -7.32 -1.70
N ASP A 182 14.56 -7.84 -0.63
CA ASP A 182 15.26 -9.12 -0.65
C ASP A 182 14.53 -10.23 0.12
N ARG A 183 13.32 -9.88 0.64
CA ARG A 183 12.39 -10.79 1.32
C ARG A 183 13.01 -11.49 2.54
N ASP A 184 13.86 -10.76 3.27
CA ASP A 184 14.46 -11.27 4.50
C ASP A 184 13.62 -11.00 5.77
N GLY A 185 12.49 -10.29 5.61
CA GLY A 185 11.56 -9.92 6.68
C GLY A 185 11.93 -8.62 7.40
N HIS A 186 12.84 -7.84 6.83
CA HIS A 186 13.23 -6.51 7.33
C HIS A 186 13.11 -5.50 6.20
N VAL A 187 12.21 -4.54 6.33
CA VAL A 187 12.00 -3.53 5.29
C VAL A 187 13.28 -2.74 5.02
N ASP A 188 13.67 -2.69 3.75
CA ASP A 188 14.78 -1.89 3.25
C ASP A 188 14.37 -0.44 3.05
N LEU A 189 15.32 0.45 2.75
CA LEU A 189 15.05 1.85 2.53
C LEU A 189 15.53 2.31 1.16
N THR A 190 14.63 2.83 0.34
CA THR A 190 14.95 3.54 -0.90
C THR A 190 14.76 5.04 -0.74
N MET A 191 15.58 5.83 -1.43
CA MET A 191 15.57 7.30 -1.38
C MET A 191 15.71 7.86 -2.77
N VAL A 192 14.60 8.22 -3.40
CA VAL A 192 14.62 8.88 -4.71
C VAL A 192 15.15 10.30 -4.61
N SER A 193 16.02 10.72 -5.53
CA SER A 193 16.77 11.96 -5.43
C SER A 193 16.80 12.75 -6.74
N ASP A 194 16.61 14.10 -6.62
CA ASP A 194 16.78 15.06 -7.69
C ASP A 194 18.25 15.55 -7.77
N PHE A 195 18.81 15.66 -8.96
CA PHE A 195 20.20 16.07 -9.27
C PHE A 195 21.30 15.19 -8.68
N VAL A 196 20.98 14.07 -8.12
CA VAL A 196 21.91 13.06 -7.61
C VAL A 196 21.30 11.68 -7.85
N THR A 197 22.07 10.67 -7.55
CA THR A 197 21.68 9.28 -7.67
C THR A 197 20.67 8.91 -6.58
N SER A 198 19.56 8.29 -6.93
CA SER A 198 18.71 7.59 -5.97
C SER A 198 19.50 6.50 -5.25
N GLN A 199 19.11 6.19 -4.02
CA GLN A 199 19.87 5.30 -3.12
C GLN A 199 18.99 4.14 -2.67
N LEU A 200 19.63 3.00 -2.45
CA LEU A 200 19.09 1.81 -1.80
C LEU A 200 19.94 1.49 -0.59
N PHE A 201 19.31 1.23 0.53
CA PHE A 201 19.94 0.83 1.78
C PHE A 201 19.31 -0.48 2.26
N TRP A 202 20.11 -1.52 2.34
CA TRP A 202 19.71 -2.81 2.89
C TRP A 202 19.61 -2.74 4.41
N ASN A 203 18.49 -3.18 4.97
CA ASN A 203 18.33 -3.33 6.41
C ASN A 203 19.18 -4.50 6.93
N ASN A 204 19.89 -4.30 8.03
CA ASN A 204 20.75 -5.34 8.62
C ASN A 204 20.02 -6.15 9.72
N GLY A 205 18.74 -5.85 10.02
CA GLY A 205 17.96 -6.48 11.08
C GLY A 205 18.40 -6.13 12.51
N ASP A 206 19.26 -5.11 12.67
CA ASP A 206 19.75 -4.66 13.98
C ASP A 206 19.51 -3.15 14.20
N GLY A 207 18.61 -2.55 13.43
CA GLY A 207 18.29 -1.13 13.44
C GLY A 207 19.27 -0.28 12.64
N THR A 208 20.18 -0.89 11.88
CA THR A 208 21.15 -0.20 11.01
C THR A 208 20.98 -0.60 9.55
N PHE A 209 21.48 0.24 8.64
CA PHE A 209 21.38 0.02 7.21
C PHE A 209 22.76 0.06 6.54
N THR A 210 22.88 -0.67 5.42
CA THR A 210 24.07 -0.69 4.57
C THR A 210 23.75 -0.15 3.17
N ASP A 211 24.51 0.85 2.68
CA ASP A 211 24.34 1.39 1.30
C ASP A 211 24.59 0.29 0.27
N GLY A 212 23.53 -0.15 -0.36
CA GLY A 212 23.48 -1.18 -1.41
C GLY A 212 23.45 -0.63 -2.83
N THR A 213 23.38 0.68 -3.02
CA THR A 213 23.08 1.33 -4.30
C THR A 213 23.93 0.80 -5.47
N LEU A 214 25.25 0.88 -5.36
CA LEU A 214 26.15 0.44 -6.43
C LEU A 214 26.25 -1.08 -6.54
N PRO A 215 26.35 -1.84 -5.43
CA PRO A 215 26.30 -3.31 -5.51
C PRO A 215 25.04 -3.87 -6.14
N ALA A 216 23.90 -3.24 -5.90
CA ALA A 216 22.61 -3.65 -6.47
C ALA A 216 22.40 -3.21 -7.92
N ASN A 217 23.31 -2.49 -8.55
CA ASN A 217 23.21 -1.94 -9.91
C ASN A 217 22.06 -0.93 -10.10
N VAL A 218 21.66 -0.21 -9.06
CA VAL A 218 20.62 0.84 -9.13
C VAL A 218 21.22 2.24 -9.05
N GLY A 219 20.39 3.29 -9.09
CA GLY A 219 20.81 4.66 -8.90
C GLY A 219 21.43 5.30 -10.15
N THR A 220 20.88 5.01 -11.33
CA THR A 220 21.32 5.60 -12.62
C THR A 220 20.36 6.66 -13.16
N ASP A 221 19.44 7.15 -12.31
CA ASP A 221 18.31 7.99 -12.68
C ASP A 221 18.61 9.49 -12.80
N TYR A 222 19.50 10.05 -12.00
CA TYR A 222 19.95 11.46 -11.94
C TYR A 222 18.93 12.51 -11.46
N ASN A 223 17.66 12.44 -11.86
CA ASN A 223 16.61 13.39 -11.51
C ASN A 223 15.30 12.65 -11.15
N GLY A 224 15.41 11.72 -10.22
CA GLY A 224 14.27 10.96 -9.73
C GLY A 224 13.28 11.83 -8.96
N MET A 225 11.97 11.56 -9.10
CA MET A 225 10.88 12.28 -8.47
C MET A 225 10.02 11.36 -7.60
N GLY A 226 9.17 10.56 -8.18
CA GLY A 226 8.31 9.57 -7.53
C GLY A 226 8.85 8.15 -7.63
N SER A 227 8.29 7.26 -6.82
CA SER A 227 8.72 5.86 -6.70
C SER A 227 7.51 4.96 -6.44
N THR A 228 7.51 3.78 -7.06
CA THR A 228 6.51 2.73 -6.81
C THR A 228 7.14 1.35 -7.00
N PHE A 229 6.55 0.34 -6.35
CA PHE A 229 7.02 -1.03 -6.37
C PHE A 229 5.87 -1.97 -6.70
N ALA A 230 6.13 -2.99 -7.51
CA ALA A 230 5.27 -4.14 -7.75
C ALA A 230 6.08 -5.23 -8.45
N ASP A 231 5.59 -6.45 -8.40
CA ASP A 231 6.03 -7.56 -9.25
C ASP A 231 5.36 -7.39 -10.63
N TYR A 232 6.03 -6.63 -11.54
CA TYR A 232 5.42 -6.29 -12.83
C TYR A 232 5.52 -7.42 -13.87
N ASP A 233 6.43 -8.39 -13.69
CA ASP A 233 6.66 -9.48 -14.64
C ASP A 233 6.27 -10.87 -14.12
N GLY A 234 5.69 -10.94 -12.89
CA GLY A 234 5.10 -12.13 -12.31
C GLY A 234 6.12 -13.16 -11.82
N ASP A 235 7.33 -12.72 -11.45
CA ASP A 235 8.39 -13.62 -10.95
C ASP A 235 8.40 -13.79 -9.44
N GLY A 236 7.61 -12.96 -8.71
CA GLY A 236 7.41 -13.00 -7.26
C GLY A 236 8.30 -12.05 -6.48
N ASP A 237 9.16 -11.28 -7.12
CA ASP A 237 10.02 -10.27 -6.51
C ASP A 237 9.52 -8.86 -6.83
N LEU A 238 9.60 -7.92 -5.86
CA LEU A 238 9.14 -6.55 -6.09
C LEU A 238 10.16 -5.74 -6.90
N ASP A 239 9.71 -5.17 -8.00
CA ASP A 239 10.48 -4.34 -8.91
C ASP A 239 10.33 -2.87 -8.58
N TRP A 240 11.30 -2.05 -9.00
CA TRP A 240 11.36 -0.65 -8.63
C TRP A 240 11.22 0.28 -9.85
N PHE A 241 10.14 1.06 -9.91
CA PHE A 241 9.96 2.12 -10.90
C PHE A 241 10.20 3.50 -10.29
N ILE A 242 10.94 4.35 -11.04
CA ILE A 242 11.27 5.73 -10.67
C ILE A 242 10.89 6.66 -11.83
N THR A 243 10.05 7.66 -11.55
CA THR A 243 9.79 8.75 -12.49
C THR A 243 10.96 9.72 -12.55
N ASN A 244 11.15 10.37 -13.70
CA ASN A 244 12.28 11.24 -13.93
C ASN A 244 11.93 12.41 -14.86
N ILE A 245 12.90 13.33 -15.06
CA ILE A 245 12.79 14.41 -16.02
C ILE A 245 13.37 13.97 -17.36
N THR A 246 12.51 13.81 -18.36
CA THR A 246 12.92 13.58 -19.74
C THR A 246 12.94 14.90 -20.50
N SER A 247 13.99 15.14 -21.29
CA SER A 247 14.08 16.36 -22.13
C SER A 247 12.93 16.42 -23.13
N ALA A 248 12.21 17.55 -23.18
CA ALA A 248 11.21 17.77 -24.21
C ALA A 248 11.83 17.68 -25.63
N PRO A 249 11.10 17.19 -26.63
CA PRO A 249 11.62 17.10 -28.01
C PRO A 249 12.13 18.43 -28.52
N GLY A 250 13.42 18.48 -28.91
CA GLY A 250 14.07 19.69 -29.42
C GLY A 250 14.61 20.64 -28.34
N VAL A 251 14.40 20.35 -27.06
CA VAL A 251 14.95 21.13 -25.94
C VAL A 251 16.17 20.38 -25.39
N ILE A 252 17.36 20.92 -25.58
CA ILE A 252 18.57 20.41 -24.94
C ILE A 252 18.62 21.05 -23.55
N THR A 253 18.04 20.36 -22.57
CA THR A 253 18.24 20.68 -21.15
C THR A 253 19.48 19.96 -20.65
N GLY A 254 20.18 20.52 -19.67
CA GLY A 254 21.25 19.79 -18.97
C GLY A 254 20.72 18.60 -18.14
N PHE A 255 19.43 18.30 -18.24
CA PHE A 255 18.74 17.19 -17.58
C PHE A 255 18.76 15.99 -18.54
N GLY A 256 19.52 14.97 -18.21
CA GLY A 256 19.75 13.79 -19.05
C GLY A 256 19.07 12.51 -18.51
N GLY A 257 18.02 12.67 -17.70
CA GLY A 257 17.34 11.57 -17.08
C GLY A 257 16.27 10.92 -17.99
N PHE A 258 15.93 9.71 -17.66
CA PHE A 258 14.76 8.97 -18.15
C PHE A 258 14.19 8.24 -16.94
N ASN A 259 12.93 7.86 -16.97
CA ASN A 259 12.39 6.91 -16.00
C ASN A 259 13.33 5.71 -15.85
N ARG A 260 13.23 5.04 -14.74
CA ARG A 260 13.89 3.75 -14.53
C ARG A 260 12.87 2.73 -14.07
N LEU A 261 12.93 1.56 -14.69
CA LEU A 261 12.35 0.34 -14.20
C LEU A 261 13.50 -0.64 -13.95
N TYR A 262 13.72 -0.92 -12.69
CA TYR A 262 14.72 -1.86 -12.22
C TYR A 262 14.02 -3.17 -11.87
N ARG A 263 14.24 -4.22 -12.68
CA ARG A 263 13.78 -5.56 -12.36
C ARG A 263 14.66 -6.16 -11.26
N ASN A 264 14.04 -6.65 -10.21
CA ASN A 264 14.70 -7.39 -9.15
C ASN A 264 15.07 -8.80 -9.65
N GLU A 265 16.28 -9.26 -9.36
CA GLU A 265 16.75 -10.59 -9.76
C GLU A 265 16.72 -11.58 -8.58
N GLY A 266 16.13 -11.19 -7.44
CA GLY A 266 15.98 -12.02 -6.23
C GLY A 266 17.28 -12.29 -5.46
N ASP A 267 18.41 -11.69 -5.86
CA ASP A 267 19.72 -11.92 -5.26
C ASP A 267 20.41 -10.61 -4.76
N ARG A 268 19.61 -9.60 -4.42
CA ARG A 268 20.04 -8.23 -4.07
C ARG A 268 20.66 -7.46 -5.24
N THR A 269 20.39 -7.88 -6.46
CA THR A 269 20.79 -7.14 -7.66
C THR A 269 19.60 -6.84 -8.56
N PHE A 270 19.72 -5.81 -9.37
CA PHE A 270 18.68 -5.35 -10.28
C PHE A 270 19.22 -5.21 -11.70
N THR A 271 18.33 -5.36 -12.68
CA THR A 271 18.58 -5.08 -14.10
C THR A 271 17.73 -3.91 -14.58
N ASP A 272 18.35 -2.87 -15.18
CA ASP A 272 17.60 -1.77 -15.80
C ASP A 272 16.93 -2.25 -17.10
N VAL A 273 15.62 -2.47 -17.05
CA VAL A 273 14.78 -2.96 -18.15
C VAL A 273 13.90 -1.86 -18.76
N THR A 274 14.12 -0.61 -18.40
CA THR A 274 13.31 0.56 -18.77
C THR A 274 12.99 0.65 -20.26
N LEU A 275 13.98 0.35 -21.11
CA LEU A 275 13.81 0.41 -22.56
C LEU A 275 13.02 -0.78 -23.11
N GLU A 276 13.26 -1.95 -22.57
CA GLU A 276 12.63 -3.20 -22.98
C GLU A 276 11.17 -3.23 -22.58
N ALA A 277 10.87 -2.76 -21.38
CA ALA A 277 9.52 -2.64 -20.86
C ALA A 277 8.70 -1.50 -21.52
N GLY A 278 9.32 -0.53 -22.18
CA GLY A 278 8.62 0.52 -22.93
C GLY A 278 8.24 1.77 -22.09
N VAL A 279 8.70 1.91 -20.85
CA VAL A 279 8.29 2.96 -19.91
C VAL A 279 9.30 4.11 -19.75
N ARG A 280 10.18 4.26 -20.73
CA ARG A 280 11.33 5.17 -20.65
C ARG A 280 10.96 6.65 -20.51
N ASP A 281 9.91 7.12 -21.16
CA ASP A 281 9.61 8.54 -21.34
C ASP A 281 8.19 8.86 -20.86
N SER A 282 8.10 9.65 -19.81
CA SER A 282 6.87 10.28 -19.33
C SER A 282 7.03 11.81 -19.18
N ARG A 283 7.95 12.41 -19.90
CA ARG A 283 8.24 13.85 -19.89
C ARG A 283 8.83 14.31 -18.55
N TRP A 284 8.25 15.32 -17.89
CA TRP A 284 8.62 15.69 -16.53
C TRP A 284 7.61 15.05 -15.56
N ALA A 285 7.87 13.79 -15.20
CA ALA A 285 6.98 13.02 -14.37
C ALA A 285 7.24 13.22 -12.87
N TRP A 286 6.18 13.04 -12.07
CA TRP A 286 6.17 13.23 -10.63
C TRP A 286 5.60 11.99 -9.94
N GLY A 287 4.34 12.04 -9.53
CA GLY A 287 3.67 10.90 -8.91
C GLY A 287 3.53 9.72 -9.86
N THR A 288 3.59 8.51 -9.29
CA THR A 288 3.49 7.25 -10.05
C THR A 288 2.93 6.15 -9.16
N SER A 289 2.23 5.20 -9.72
CA SER A 289 1.75 4.03 -9.01
C SER A 289 1.61 2.83 -9.94
N PHE A 290 1.91 1.64 -9.41
CA PHE A 290 1.48 0.38 -9.97
C PHE A 290 0.13 0.00 -9.36
N PHE A 291 -0.77 -0.56 -10.15
CA PHE A 291 -2.02 -1.21 -9.73
C PHE A 291 -2.59 -2.01 -10.91
N ASP A 292 -3.36 -3.04 -10.62
CA ASP A 292 -4.04 -3.82 -11.66
C ASP A 292 -5.39 -3.13 -11.98
N ALA A 293 -5.49 -2.49 -13.13
CA ALA A 293 -6.63 -1.65 -13.48
C ALA A 293 -7.81 -2.44 -14.08
N ASP A 294 -7.55 -3.59 -14.68
CA ASP A 294 -8.58 -4.41 -15.33
C ASP A 294 -8.74 -5.80 -14.71
N ASN A 295 -8.08 -6.02 -13.56
CA ASN A 295 -8.11 -7.25 -12.78
C ASN A 295 -7.60 -8.49 -13.54
N ASP A 296 -6.62 -8.31 -14.45
CA ASP A 296 -6.09 -9.38 -15.28
C ASP A 296 -4.84 -10.07 -14.71
N LYS A 297 -4.35 -9.65 -13.53
CA LYS A 297 -3.19 -10.05 -12.73
C LYS A 297 -1.89 -9.30 -13.07
N ASP A 298 -1.81 -8.59 -14.18
CA ASP A 298 -0.64 -7.82 -14.56
C ASP A 298 -0.74 -6.40 -13.97
N PHE A 299 0.26 -5.94 -13.22
CA PHE A 299 0.23 -4.59 -12.66
C PHE A 299 0.48 -3.54 -13.73
N ASP A 300 -0.49 -2.65 -13.96
CA ASP A 300 -0.40 -1.49 -14.82
C ASP A 300 0.35 -0.34 -14.17
N LEU A 301 0.71 0.67 -14.95
CA LEU A 301 1.52 1.79 -14.47
C LEU A 301 0.93 3.14 -14.86
N ILE A 302 0.79 4.04 -13.89
CA ILE A 302 0.42 5.44 -14.11
C ILE A 302 1.54 6.38 -13.66
N ALA A 303 1.73 7.50 -14.38
CA ALA A 303 2.62 8.58 -13.95
C ALA A 303 2.03 9.94 -14.29
N THR A 304 1.93 10.83 -13.28
CA THR A 304 1.55 12.23 -13.49
C THR A 304 2.73 13.04 -14.00
N ASN A 305 2.46 14.12 -14.71
CA ASN A 305 3.55 14.97 -15.16
C ASN A 305 3.14 16.43 -15.33
N GLY A 306 4.07 17.21 -15.88
CA GLY A 306 3.91 18.62 -16.17
C GLY A 306 4.75 19.55 -15.28
N TYR A 307 5.22 20.64 -15.89
CA TYR A 307 5.95 21.69 -15.19
C TYR A 307 5.69 23.06 -15.81
N THR A 308 5.93 24.14 -15.07
CA THR A 308 5.65 25.52 -15.51
C THR A 308 6.55 26.05 -16.64
N SER A 309 7.65 25.35 -16.97
CA SER A 309 8.58 25.76 -18.01
C SER A 309 8.10 25.36 -19.41
N GLU A 310 8.43 26.16 -20.42
CA GLU A 310 8.14 25.87 -21.82
C GLU A 310 8.66 24.47 -22.21
N GLY A 311 7.80 23.66 -22.83
CA GLY A 311 8.07 22.29 -23.23
C GLY A 311 7.47 21.22 -22.34
N TRP A 312 6.94 21.57 -21.14
CA TRP A 312 6.28 20.64 -20.21
C TRP A 312 4.95 21.18 -19.66
N VAL A 313 4.47 22.34 -20.12
CA VAL A 313 3.29 23.02 -19.54
C VAL A 313 1.99 22.23 -19.74
N ASP A 314 1.86 21.56 -20.87
CA ASP A 314 0.66 20.83 -21.28
C ASP A 314 0.97 19.33 -21.46
N ASP A 315 1.97 18.81 -20.76
CA ASP A 315 2.27 17.38 -20.80
C ASP A 315 1.16 16.61 -20.06
N ARG A 316 0.71 15.52 -20.68
CA ARG A 316 -0.38 14.70 -20.14
C ARG A 316 0.12 13.71 -19.10
N THR A 317 -0.79 13.24 -18.23
CA THR A 317 -0.61 12.03 -17.44
C THR A 317 -0.45 10.83 -18.38
N PHE A 318 0.47 9.92 -18.07
CA PHE A 318 0.68 8.67 -18.78
C PHE A 318 0.05 7.51 -18.02
N PHE A 319 -0.63 6.66 -18.75
CA PHE A 319 -1.13 5.38 -18.25
C PHE A 319 -0.72 4.29 -19.24
N TRP A 320 -0.05 3.27 -18.72
CA TRP A 320 0.42 2.12 -19.49
C TRP A 320 -0.25 0.86 -18.99
N GLU A 321 -0.89 0.16 -19.90
CA GLU A 321 -1.35 -1.20 -19.71
C GLU A 321 -0.17 -2.16 -19.83
N ASN A 322 -0.02 -3.04 -18.85
CA ASN A 322 0.97 -4.10 -18.85
C ASN A 322 0.42 -5.33 -19.59
N ASN A 323 1.27 -6.04 -20.27
CA ASN A 323 0.97 -7.35 -20.80
C ASN A 323 2.23 -8.21 -20.72
N ALA A 324 2.31 -9.03 -19.70
CA ALA A 324 3.43 -9.92 -19.42
C ALA A 324 4.80 -9.19 -19.46
N GLY A 325 4.91 -8.07 -18.74
CA GLY A 325 6.15 -7.31 -18.57
C GLY A 325 6.43 -6.27 -19.68
N VAL A 326 5.51 -6.06 -20.61
CA VAL A 326 5.64 -5.06 -21.69
C VAL A 326 4.49 -4.07 -21.63
N PHE A 327 4.82 -2.81 -21.39
CA PHE A 327 3.87 -1.72 -21.22
C PHE A 327 3.51 -1.04 -22.52
N THR A 328 2.22 -0.79 -22.72
CA THR A 328 1.66 -0.06 -23.86
C THR A 328 0.94 1.21 -23.38
N ASP A 329 1.28 2.38 -23.91
CA ASP A 329 0.60 3.64 -23.59
C ASP A 329 -0.85 3.59 -24.08
N VAL A 330 -1.80 3.54 -23.15
CA VAL A 330 -3.24 3.52 -23.40
C VAL A 330 -3.95 4.75 -22.84
N SER A 331 -3.23 5.80 -22.44
CA SER A 331 -3.78 7.00 -21.78
C SER A 331 -4.99 7.59 -22.53
N ASP A 332 -4.90 7.76 -23.85
CA ASP A 332 -6.00 8.31 -24.65
C ASP A 332 -7.20 7.35 -24.75
N ALA A 333 -6.94 6.04 -24.79
CA ALA A 333 -7.98 5.02 -24.90
C ALA A 333 -8.75 4.83 -23.60
N SER A 334 -8.08 4.93 -22.45
CA SER A 334 -8.66 4.84 -21.11
C SER A 334 -9.27 6.17 -20.62
N GLY A 335 -9.18 7.25 -21.41
CA GLY A 335 -9.75 8.55 -21.03
C GLY A 335 -8.92 9.36 -20.05
N ILE A 336 -7.70 8.94 -19.75
CA ILE A 336 -6.75 9.70 -18.93
C ILE A 336 -6.09 10.77 -19.80
N THR A 337 -6.75 11.92 -19.88
CA THR A 337 -6.38 13.03 -20.79
C THR A 337 -5.97 14.29 -20.04
N ASP A 338 -5.72 14.19 -18.74
CA ASP A 338 -5.27 15.31 -17.93
C ASP A 338 -3.95 15.86 -18.41
N THR A 339 -3.89 17.18 -18.63
CA THR A 339 -2.69 17.93 -19.01
C THR A 339 -2.33 18.98 -17.96
N GLN A 340 -2.91 18.89 -16.78
CA GLN A 340 -2.55 19.75 -15.66
C GLN A 340 -1.20 19.30 -15.07
N GLN A 341 -0.68 20.06 -14.13
CA GLN A 341 0.62 19.74 -13.52
C GLN A 341 0.42 18.80 -12.32
N GLY A 342 0.27 17.51 -12.56
CA GLY A 342 0.11 16.51 -11.53
C GLY A 342 1.33 16.43 -10.58
N ARG A 343 1.06 16.20 -9.29
CA ARG A 343 2.07 16.02 -8.23
C ARG A 343 1.79 14.76 -7.44
N GLY A 344 1.01 14.88 -6.35
CA GLY A 344 0.56 13.73 -5.58
C GLY A 344 -0.37 12.85 -6.41
N LEU A 345 -0.23 11.56 -6.25
CA LEU A 345 -1.11 10.54 -6.84
C LEU A 345 -1.29 9.44 -5.81
N ALA A 346 -2.52 8.97 -5.66
CA ALA A 346 -2.84 7.76 -4.92
C ALA A 346 -3.86 6.92 -5.68
N HIS A 347 -3.80 5.60 -5.52
CA HIS A 347 -4.82 4.68 -5.96
C HIS A 347 -5.63 4.18 -4.75
N LEU A 348 -6.89 3.86 -4.98
CA LEU A 348 -7.85 3.40 -3.98
C LEU A 348 -9.11 2.85 -4.68
N ASP A 349 -9.89 2.03 -4.00
CA ASP A 349 -11.26 1.70 -4.41
C ASP A 349 -12.22 2.54 -3.55
N TYR A 350 -12.59 3.75 -4.03
CA TYR A 350 -13.34 4.70 -3.20
C TYR A 350 -14.84 4.39 -3.08
N ASP A 351 -15.41 3.62 -4.00
CA ASP A 351 -16.84 3.26 -3.98
C ASP A 351 -17.09 1.77 -3.70
N ASN A 352 -16.03 1.03 -3.36
CA ASN A 352 -16.04 -0.38 -2.95
C ASN A 352 -16.68 -1.29 -4.02
N ASP A 353 -16.43 -1.01 -5.30
CA ASP A 353 -16.95 -1.80 -6.41
C ASP A 353 -15.96 -2.85 -6.93
N GLY A 354 -14.73 -2.86 -6.43
CA GLY A 354 -13.67 -3.81 -6.76
C GLY A 354 -12.77 -3.39 -7.91
N ASP A 355 -12.92 -2.16 -8.38
CA ASP A 355 -12.05 -1.52 -9.36
C ASP A 355 -11.12 -0.53 -8.65
N ILE A 356 -9.87 -0.45 -9.05
CA ILE A 356 -8.97 0.55 -8.50
C ILE A 356 -9.13 1.87 -9.25
N ASP A 357 -9.43 2.92 -8.46
CA ASP A 357 -9.56 4.30 -8.87
C ASP A 357 -8.27 5.10 -8.64
N VAL A 358 -8.15 6.26 -9.26
CA VAL A 358 -6.95 7.10 -9.13
C VAL A 358 -7.30 8.54 -8.82
N VAL A 359 -6.68 9.11 -7.79
CA VAL A 359 -6.75 10.53 -7.46
C VAL A 359 -5.43 11.22 -7.76
N ILE A 360 -5.49 12.37 -8.44
CA ILE A 360 -4.32 13.19 -8.79
C ILE A 360 -4.48 14.58 -8.20
N ILE A 361 -3.46 15.03 -7.48
CA ILE A 361 -3.36 16.42 -7.00
C ILE A 361 -2.56 17.24 -8.00
N ASN A 362 -3.19 18.26 -8.53
CA ASN A 362 -2.59 19.16 -9.51
C ASN A 362 -2.01 20.43 -8.85
N ASN A 363 -0.81 20.82 -9.31
CA ASN A 363 -0.15 22.03 -8.83
C ASN A 363 -0.92 23.27 -9.30
N GLU A 364 -1.38 24.09 -8.34
CA GLU A 364 -2.13 25.33 -8.58
C GLU A 364 -3.47 25.13 -9.35
N ASP A 365 -3.98 23.91 -9.43
CA ASP A 365 -5.22 23.57 -10.12
C ASP A 365 -6.10 22.62 -9.27
N THR A 366 -7.25 22.19 -9.84
CA THR A 366 -8.19 21.29 -9.18
C THR A 366 -7.66 19.85 -9.16
N PRO A 367 -7.87 19.10 -8.07
CA PRO A 367 -7.61 17.67 -8.08
C PRO A 367 -8.57 16.94 -9.01
N ILE A 368 -8.16 15.78 -9.50
CA ILE A 368 -8.96 14.93 -10.36
C ILE A 368 -9.07 13.55 -9.72
N LEU A 369 -10.28 13.03 -9.63
CA LEU A 369 -10.56 11.63 -9.33
C LEU A 369 -11.01 10.95 -10.63
N TYR A 370 -10.26 9.97 -11.08
CA TYR A 370 -10.61 9.07 -12.17
C TYR A 370 -11.27 7.85 -11.56
N ARG A 371 -12.56 7.66 -11.84
CA ARG A 371 -13.27 6.45 -11.50
C ARG A 371 -13.05 5.41 -12.59
N ASN A 372 -12.63 4.23 -12.20
CA ASN A 372 -12.63 3.06 -13.05
C ASN A 372 -14.03 2.44 -13.07
N ASP A 373 -14.51 2.02 -14.21
CA ASP A 373 -15.82 1.38 -14.38
C ASP A 373 -15.68 0.02 -15.11
N GLY A 374 -14.47 -0.56 -15.16
CA GLY A 374 -14.20 -1.66 -16.09
C GLY A 374 -13.47 -2.88 -15.52
N GLY A 375 -12.71 -2.74 -14.47
CA GLY A 375 -11.91 -3.82 -13.90
C GLY A 375 -12.76 -4.94 -13.30
N ASN A 376 -13.87 -4.61 -12.63
CA ASN A 376 -14.77 -5.57 -11.97
C ASN A 376 -15.55 -6.50 -12.92
N THR A 377 -15.20 -6.54 -14.18
CA THR A 377 -15.64 -7.60 -15.11
C THR A 377 -14.85 -8.90 -14.96
N GLN A 378 -13.72 -8.85 -14.26
CA GLN A 378 -12.89 -9.97 -13.86
C GLN A 378 -12.96 -10.16 -12.34
N ASP A 379 -12.46 -11.31 -11.85
CA ASP A 379 -12.49 -11.58 -10.42
C ASP A 379 -11.37 -10.80 -9.71
N TYR A 380 -11.61 -10.42 -8.46
CA TYR A 380 -10.64 -9.73 -7.61
C TYR A 380 -10.69 -10.23 -6.16
N LEU A 381 -9.66 -9.92 -5.40
CA LEU A 381 -9.62 -10.07 -3.95
C LEU A 381 -8.92 -8.85 -3.34
N ARG A 382 -9.56 -8.24 -2.33
CA ARG A 382 -8.96 -7.17 -1.54
C ARG A 382 -8.69 -7.68 -0.13
N ILE A 383 -7.52 -7.36 0.41
CA ILE A 383 -7.09 -7.82 1.74
C ILE A 383 -6.68 -6.61 2.57
N HIS A 384 -7.42 -6.39 3.65
CA HIS A 384 -7.06 -5.47 4.71
C HIS A 384 -6.37 -6.25 5.84
N ALA A 385 -5.07 -6.02 6.02
CA ALA A 385 -4.25 -6.73 6.99
C ALA A 385 -4.22 -5.95 8.32
N GLU A 386 -4.68 -6.56 9.42
CA GLU A 386 -4.63 -5.98 10.76
C GLU A 386 -3.62 -6.69 11.64
N GLY A 387 -2.55 -5.99 12.07
CA GLY A 387 -1.54 -6.51 12.98
C GLY A 387 -2.01 -6.64 14.43
N THR A 388 -1.42 -7.59 15.15
CA THR A 388 -1.60 -7.76 16.60
C THR A 388 -0.26 -7.83 17.34
N ALA A 389 0.73 -8.46 16.74
CA ALA A 389 2.14 -8.45 17.15
C ALA A 389 2.95 -7.54 16.21
N SER A 390 2.59 -7.49 14.95
CA SER A 390 3.02 -6.48 13.97
C SER A 390 2.33 -5.14 14.25
N ASN A 391 2.75 -4.07 13.57
CA ASN A 391 2.03 -2.81 13.59
C ASN A 391 0.58 -2.99 13.12
N ARG A 392 -0.31 -2.18 13.68
CA ARG A 392 -1.77 -2.34 13.54
C ARG A 392 -2.24 -2.30 12.09
N ASP A 393 -1.67 -1.44 11.26
CA ASP A 393 -2.06 -1.25 9.85
C ASP A 393 -1.53 -2.35 8.92
N GLY A 394 -0.75 -3.30 9.43
CA GLY A 394 -0.12 -4.35 8.62
C GLY A 394 0.90 -3.82 7.62
N ILE A 395 1.39 -2.58 7.77
CA ILE A 395 2.42 -2.01 6.89
C ILE A 395 3.70 -2.87 6.96
N GLY A 396 4.22 -3.26 5.80
CA GLY A 396 5.32 -4.22 5.65
C GLY A 396 4.86 -5.69 5.60
N ALA A 397 3.56 -5.97 5.77
CA ALA A 397 3.06 -7.33 5.54
C ALA A 397 3.16 -7.68 4.05
N PHE A 398 3.81 -8.79 3.74
CA PHE A 398 3.96 -9.31 2.39
C PHE A 398 2.88 -10.35 2.11
N ILE A 399 2.01 -10.08 1.13
CA ILE A 399 0.85 -10.90 0.80
C ILE A 399 1.10 -11.59 -0.53
N THR A 400 0.95 -12.91 -0.54
CA THR A 400 1.00 -13.72 -1.76
C THR A 400 -0.34 -14.38 -1.99
N VAL A 401 -0.95 -14.15 -3.13
CA VAL A 401 -2.16 -14.81 -3.59
C VAL A 401 -1.78 -15.85 -4.63
N THR A 402 -2.20 -17.10 -4.41
CA THR A 402 -2.01 -18.24 -5.32
C THR A 402 -3.39 -18.71 -5.77
N PRO A 403 -3.87 -18.30 -6.95
CA PRO A 403 -5.20 -18.66 -7.42
C PRO A 403 -5.39 -20.16 -7.61
N ASP A 404 -4.36 -20.87 -8.10
CA ASP A 404 -4.39 -22.32 -8.37
C ASP A 404 -3.07 -22.97 -7.93
N LEU A 405 -3.10 -23.77 -6.87
CA LEU A 405 -1.92 -24.51 -6.36
C LEU A 405 -1.36 -25.53 -7.34
N THR A 406 -2.08 -25.88 -8.42
CA THR A 406 -1.53 -26.72 -9.50
C THR A 406 -0.62 -25.94 -10.45
N LEU A 407 -0.63 -24.62 -10.35
CA LEU A 407 0.18 -23.65 -11.10
C LEU A 407 1.03 -22.83 -10.12
N PRO A 408 2.04 -23.41 -9.48
CA PRO A 408 2.72 -22.80 -8.33
C PRO A 408 3.51 -21.51 -8.66
N ASN A 409 3.69 -21.20 -9.94
CA ASN A 409 4.30 -19.95 -10.39
C ASN A 409 3.26 -18.90 -10.84
N ASP A 410 1.97 -19.20 -10.79
CA ASP A 410 0.88 -18.25 -11.03
C ASP A 410 0.52 -17.62 -9.68
N ILE A 411 1.37 -16.72 -9.22
CA ILE A 411 1.22 -15.99 -7.96
C ILE A 411 1.13 -14.49 -8.23
N ILE A 412 0.45 -13.78 -7.33
CA ILE A 412 0.39 -12.33 -7.33
C ILE A 412 0.86 -11.87 -5.96
N VAL A 413 1.78 -10.93 -5.90
CA VAL A 413 2.38 -10.49 -4.64
C VAL A 413 2.19 -8.99 -4.44
N TRP A 414 2.03 -8.59 -3.19
CA TRP A 414 1.93 -7.20 -2.77
C TRP A 414 2.48 -7.02 -1.36
N GLU A 415 3.16 -5.92 -1.12
CA GLU A 415 3.53 -5.48 0.22
C GLU A 415 2.70 -4.27 0.61
N VAL A 416 2.10 -4.29 1.80
CA VAL A 416 1.33 -3.14 2.33
C VAL A 416 2.30 -2.00 2.60
N ASP A 417 2.14 -0.88 1.87
CA ASP A 417 3.07 0.23 1.94
C ASP A 417 2.63 1.34 2.91
N GLY A 418 3.57 1.98 3.58
CA GLY A 418 3.34 3.10 4.50
C GLY A 418 3.71 4.47 3.91
N GLY A 419 3.71 4.59 2.60
CA GLY A 419 3.95 5.81 1.85
C GLY A 419 4.16 5.51 0.38
N SER A 420 3.56 6.26 -0.54
CA SER A 420 3.48 5.93 -1.96
C SER A 420 3.87 7.08 -2.86
N SER A 421 4.24 6.77 -4.10
CA SER A 421 4.28 7.73 -5.19
C SER A 421 5.25 8.92 -4.94
N PHE A 422 4.77 10.13 -5.11
CA PHE A 422 5.41 11.40 -4.79
C PHE A 422 4.49 12.17 -3.84
N LEU A 423 4.95 12.46 -2.62
CA LEU A 423 4.22 13.20 -1.58
C LEU A 423 2.93 12.52 -1.05
N SER A 424 2.66 11.27 -1.36
CA SER A 424 1.34 10.67 -1.22
C SER A 424 1.39 9.29 -0.57
N GLN A 425 0.19 8.75 -0.31
CA GLN A 425 -0.01 7.39 0.15
C GLN A 425 -1.31 6.82 -0.42
N ASN A 426 -1.23 5.59 -0.90
CA ASN A 426 -2.36 4.77 -1.31
C ASN A 426 -3.19 4.30 -0.09
N GLU A 427 -4.35 3.72 -0.31
CA GLU A 427 -5.01 2.99 0.76
C GLU A 427 -4.18 1.76 1.20
N HIS A 428 -4.30 1.35 2.47
CA HIS A 428 -3.54 0.21 2.99
C HIS A 428 -4.12 -1.16 2.58
N THR A 429 -5.33 -1.18 2.01
CA THR A 429 -5.95 -2.41 1.53
C THR A 429 -5.28 -2.89 0.25
N ALA A 430 -4.62 -4.05 0.31
CA ALA A 430 -4.01 -4.68 -0.85
C ALA A 430 -5.07 -5.16 -1.84
N HIS A 431 -4.87 -4.91 -3.13
CA HIS A 431 -5.77 -5.31 -4.20
C HIS A 431 -5.08 -6.30 -5.14
N PHE A 432 -5.80 -7.37 -5.48
CA PHE A 432 -5.34 -8.43 -6.36
C PHE A 432 -6.39 -8.68 -7.45
N GLY A 433 -6.10 -8.34 -8.69
CA GLY A 433 -6.83 -8.83 -9.85
C GLY A 433 -6.54 -10.32 -10.04
N LEU A 434 -7.54 -11.10 -10.40
CA LEU A 434 -7.44 -12.56 -10.44
C LEU A 434 -7.75 -13.15 -11.82
N GLY A 435 -8.11 -12.30 -12.78
CA GLY A 435 -8.60 -12.75 -14.08
C GLY A 435 -9.97 -13.40 -13.98
N LEU A 436 -10.29 -14.25 -14.94
CA LEU A 436 -11.61 -14.92 -15.03
C LEU A 436 -11.59 -16.30 -14.36
N ASN A 437 -12.65 -16.62 -13.62
CA ASN A 437 -12.93 -17.94 -13.03
C ASN A 437 -11.93 -18.37 -11.93
N ALA A 438 -11.50 -17.43 -11.11
CA ALA A 438 -10.57 -17.66 -10.00
C ALA A 438 -11.22 -18.17 -8.70
N ASP A 439 -12.55 -18.38 -8.65
CA ASP A 439 -13.30 -18.71 -7.44
C ASP A 439 -13.33 -20.23 -7.15
N PRO A 440 -12.84 -20.66 -5.96
CA PRO A 440 -12.13 -19.87 -4.97
C PRO A 440 -10.62 -19.74 -5.27
N VAL A 441 -9.94 -18.75 -4.66
CA VAL A 441 -8.47 -18.70 -4.57
C VAL A 441 -8.01 -19.85 -3.68
N ASP A 442 -7.07 -20.67 -4.15
CA ASP A 442 -6.61 -21.85 -3.41
C ASP A 442 -5.84 -21.49 -2.14
N LEU A 443 -4.99 -20.44 -2.19
CA LEU A 443 -4.16 -20.05 -1.04
C LEU A 443 -3.87 -18.54 -1.04
N VAL A 444 -4.03 -17.92 0.11
CA VAL A 444 -3.44 -16.62 0.45
C VAL A 444 -2.42 -16.83 1.56
N THR A 445 -1.22 -16.32 1.39
CA THR A 445 -0.16 -16.34 2.40
C THR A 445 0.17 -14.91 2.81
N ILE A 446 0.14 -14.61 4.10
CA ILE A 446 0.55 -13.33 4.66
C ILE A 446 1.79 -13.56 5.52
N GLN A 447 2.88 -12.91 5.16
CA GLN A 447 4.09 -12.84 5.97
C GLN A 447 4.06 -11.51 6.73
N TRP A 448 3.84 -11.59 8.05
CA TRP A 448 3.76 -10.43 8.92
C TRP A 448 5.15 -9.95 9.36
N THR A 449 5.30 -8.66 9.65
CA THR A 449 6.58 -8.10 10.15
C THR A 449 7.03 -8.69 11.48
N SER A 450 6.10 -9.23 12.28
CA SER A 450 6.41 -10.03 13.47
C SER A 450 7.13 -11.36 13.20
N GLY A 451 7.23 -11.77 11.92
CA GLY A 451 7.73 -13.07 11.49
C GLY A 451 6.67 -14.19 11.49
N ILE A 452 5.42 -13.91 11.87
CA ILE A 452 4.30 -14.85 11.72
C ILE A 452 4.01 -15.03 10.24
N VAL A 453 3.78 -16.28 9.82
CA VAL A 453 3.27 -16.62 8.48
C VAL A 453 1.89 -17.24 8.65
N GLN A 454 0.89 -16.63 8.03
CA GLN A 454 -0.50 -17.04 8.09
C GLN A 454 -0.98 -17.49 6.73
N HIS A 455 -1.72 -18.60 6.68
CA HIS A 455 -2.25 -19.17 5.45
C HIS A 455 -3.78 -19.21 5.53
N LEU A 456 -4.43 -18.76 4.46
CA LEU A 456 -5.88 -18.82 4.27
C LEU A 456 -6.16 -19.64 3.03
N TYR A 457 -6.98 -20.67 3.14
CA TYR A 457 -7.25 -21.58 2.04
C TYR A 457 -8.69 -21.47 1.55
N GLY A 458 -8.90 -21.62 0.25
CA GLY A 458 -10.22 -21.62 -0.36
C GLY A 458 -10.96 -20.31 -0.20
N VAL A 459 -10.27 -19.20 -0.38
CA VAL A 459 -10.79 -17.85 -0.19
C VAL A 459 -11.72 -17.47 -1.35
N ALA A 460 -12.94 -17.04 -1.03
CA ALA A 460 -13.89 -16.56 -2.04
C ALA A 460 -13.37 -15.25 -2.69
N VAL A 461 -13.67 -15.06 -3.97
CA VAL A 461 -13.30 -13.86 -4.73
C VAL A 461 -14.38 -12.77 -4.63
N ASN A 462 -14.13 -11.62 -5.25
CA ASN A 462 -15.05 -10.48 -5.34
C ASN A 462 -15.51 -9.96 -3.98
N GLN A 463 -14.53 -9.79 -3.08
CA GLN A 463 -14.76 -9.28 -1.72
C GLN A 463 -13.54 -8.54 -1.17
N THR A 464 -13.77 -7.72 -0.15
CA THR A 464 -12.74 -7.22 0.75
C THR A 464 -12.74 -8.09 2.01
N LEU A 465 -11.58 -8.67 2.34
CA LEU A 465 -11.37 -9.54 3.48
C LEU A 465 -10.46 -8.84 4.50
N THR A 466 -10.94 -8.60 5.71
CA THR A 466 -10.09 -8.20 6.83
C THR A 466 -9.44 -9.44 7.45
N VAL A 467 -8.12 -9.46 7.50
CA VAL A 467 -7.34 -10.54 8.10
C VAL A 467 -6.61 -10.02 9.33
N LEU A 468 -7.03 -10.51 10.49
CA LEU A 468 -6.34 -10.21 11.74
C LEU A 468 -5.13 -11.14 11.89
N GLU A 469 -3.97 -10.57 12.20
CA GLU A 469 -2.77 -11.35 12.48
C GLU A 469 -3.02 -12.36 13.61
N ALA A 470 -2.83 -13.61 13.33
CA ALA A 470 -2.99 -14.69 14.28
C ALA A 470 -1.82 -15.67 14.19
N ALA A 471 -1.30 -16.07 15.35
CA ALA A 471 -0.34 -17.18 15.37
C ALA A 471 -1.00 -18.43 14.76
N PRO A 472 -0.34 -19.13 13.84
CA PRO A 472 -0.91 -20.32 13.22
C PRO A 472 -1.37 -21.32 14.29
N LEU A 473 -2.64 -21.69 14.27
CA LEU A 473 -3.15 -22.77 15.10
C LEU A 473 -2.91 -24.08 14.37
N ALA A 474 -2.24 -25.02 15.01
CA ALA A 474 -2.05 -26.35 14.41
C ALA A 474 -3.42 -26.96 14.08
N GLY A 475 -3.67 -27.30 12.82
CA GLY A 475 -4.92 -27.85 12.35
C GLY A 475 -6.00 -26.83 11.94
N ASP A 476 -5.76 -25.55 12.05
CA ASP A 476 -6.57 -24.48 11.46
C ASP A 476 -6.12 -24.30 10.00
N LEU A 477 -6.88 -24.86 9.08
CA LEU A 477 -6.50 -24.95 7.66
C LEU A 477 -7.15 -23.88 6.80
N ASN A 478 -8.20 -23.24 7.30
CA ASN A 478 -8.86 -22.14 6.62
C ASN A 478 -8.44 -20.78 7.16
N GLY A 479 -7.64 -20.76 8.24
CA GLY A 479 -7.10 -19.55 8.84
C GLY A 479 -8.14 -18.68 9.56
N ASP A 480 -9.31 -19.25 9.93
CA ASP A 480 -10.38 -18.50 10.60
C ASP A 480 -10.14 -18.31 12.11
N GLY A 481 -9.00 -18.79 12.63
CA GLY A 481 -8.63 -18.72 14.03
C GLY A 481 -9.34 -19.75 14.92
N PHE A 482 -9.97 -20.79 14.32
CA PHE A 482 -10.65 -21.85 15.05
C PHE A 482 -10.51 -23.21 14.37
N VAL A 483 -10.04 -24.22 15.07
CA VAL A 483 -9.95 -25.59 14.53
C VAL A 483 -11.30 -26.29 14.64
N GLY A 484 -12.00 -26.45 13.53
CA GLY A 484 -13.38 -26.87 13.47
C GLY A 484 -13.75 -27.82 12.33
N ILE A 485 -15.05 -27.84 12.04
CA ILE A 485 -15.62 -28.74 11.02
C ILE A 485 -15.12 -28.39 9.60
N ASP A 486 -14.83 -27.10 9.37
CA ASP A 486 -14.44 -26.62 8.05
C ASP A 486 -13.01 -27.07 7.73
N ASP A 487 -12.09 -27.07 8.70
CA ASP A 487 -10.74 -27.63 8.56
C ASP A 487 -10.76 -29.13 8.29
N LEU A 488 -11.63 -29.84 9.05
CA LEU A 488 -11.83 -31.26 8.81
C LEU A 488 -12.32 -31.54 7.39
N ASN A 489 -13.23 -30.72 6.88
CA ASN A 489 -13.74 -30.86 5.52
C ASN A 489 -12.64 -30.59 4.47
N ILE A 490 -11.72 -29.67 4.74
CA ILE A 490 -10.56 -29.43 3.88
C ILE A 490 -9.71 -30.71 3.73
N VAL A 491 -9.30 -31.34 4.86
CA VAL A 491 -8.56 -32.61 4.82
C VAL A 491 -9.33 -33.68 4.07
N LEU A 492 -10.63 -33.85 4.36
CA LEU A 492 -11.45 -34.89 3.74
C LEU A 492 -11.66 -34.68 2.23
N SER A 493 -11.79 -33.43 1.79
CA SER A 493 -11.95 -33.10 0.37
C SER A 493 -10.71 -33.38 -0.47
N ARG A 494 -9.54 -33.37 0.15
CA ARG A 494 -8.23 -33.57 -0.47
C ARG A 494 -7.61 -34.95 -0.15
N TRP A 495 -8.36 -35.85 0.46
CA TRP A 495 -7.88 -37.14 0.91
C TRP A 495 -7.18 -37.97 -0.18
N ASN A 496 -5.99 -38.51 0.12
CA ASN A 496 -5.08 -39.21 -0.78
C ASN A 496 -4.43 -38.34 -1.87
N GLN A 497 -4.46 -37.04 -1.76
CA GLN A 497 -3.64 -36.18 -2.64
C GLN A 497 -2.16 -36.24 -2.22
N THR A 498 -1.26 -36.06 -3.19
CA THR A 498 0.19 -35.99 -2.99
C THR A 498 0.76 -34.80 -3.75
N ALA A 499 1.76 -34.13 -3.17
CA ALA A 499 2.57 -33.14 -3.88
C ALA A 499 4.05 -33.50 -3.93
N PRO A 500 4.81 -32.89 -4.84
CA PRO A 500 6.25 -32.95 -4.80
C PRO A 500 6.81 -32.39 -3.49
N PRO A 501 7.97 -32.86 -3.00
CA PRO A 501 8.58 -32.33 -1.79
C PRO A 501 8.77 -30.81 -1.87
N GLY A 502 8.30 -30.10 -0.83
CA GLY A 502 8.40 -28.64 -0.72
C GLY A 502 7.27 -27.88 -1.41
N VAL A 503 6.30 -28.55 -2.01
CA VAL A 503 5.08 -27.92 -2.53
C VAL A 503 3.97 -28.06 -1.50
N PRO A 504 3.39 -26.98 -0.97
CA PRO A 504 2.25 -27.05 -0.05
C PRO A 504 1.05 -27.74 -0.71
N ILE A 505 0.35 -28.56 0.07
CA ILE A 505 -0.95 -29.13 -0.36
C ILE A 505 -2.02 -28.64 0.59
N LEU A 506 -3.11 -28.15 0.05
CA LEU A 506 -4.32 -27.89 0.82
C LEU A 506 -4.75 -29.16 1.57
N GLY A 507 -4.86 -29.07 2.90
CA GLY A 507 -5.25 -30.20 3.74
C GLY A 507 -4.11 -31.10 4.24
N ASP A 508 -2.84 -30.68 4.07
CA ASP A 508 -1.63 -31.33 4.61
C ASP A 508 -0.96 -30.48 5.71
N PRO A 509 -1.58 -30.34 6.90
CA PRO A 509 -0.98 -29.62 8.02
C PRO A 509 0.27 -30.30 8.58
N SER A 510 0.43 -31.60 8.35
CA SER A 510 1.62 -32.34 8.76
C SER A 510 2.85 -32.03 7.90
N ALA A 511 2.65 -31.41 6.73
CA ALA A 511 3.65 -31.07 5.73
C ALA A 511 4.50 -32.27 5.25
N ASP A 512 3.93 -33.46 5.24
CA ASP A 512 4.63 -34.68 4.79
C ASP A 512 4.49 -34.93 3.27
N GLY A 513 3.72 -34.07 2.59
CA GLY A 513 3.45 -34.13 1.15
C GLY A 513 2.35 -35.12 0.76
N PHE A 514 1.56 -35.59 1.71
CA PHE A 514 0.46 -36.53 1.48
C PHE A 514 -0.73 -36.23 2.39
N VAL A 515 -1.89 -35.94 1.85
CA VAL A 515 -3.10 -35.72 2.65
C VAL A 515 -3.69 -37.05 3.13
N GLY A 516 -3.57 -37.34 4.43
CA GLY A 516 -3.91 -38.62 4.99
C GLY A 516 -4.34 -38.62 6.46
N ILE A 517 -4.03 -39.71 7.12
CA ILE A 517 -4.46 -39.93 8.49
C ILE A 517 -3.74 -39.04 9.51
N ASP A 518 -2.50 -38.63 9.20
CA ASP A 518 -1.71 -37.80 10.10
C ASP A 518 -2.27 -36.39 10.12
N ASP A 519 -2.69 -35.85 8.97
CA ASP A 519 -3.36 -34.55 8.82
C ASP A 519 -4.71 -34.52 9.54
N LEU A 520 -5.49 -35.58 9.34
CA LEU A 520 -6.75 -35.74 10.07
C LEU A 520 -6.53 -35.74 11.58
N ASN A 521 -5.48 -36.43 12.06
CA ASN A 521 -5.17 -36.51 13.48
C ASN A 521 -4.70 -35.14 14.01
N GLU A 522 -4.04 -34.34 13.19
CA GLU A 522 -3.63 -33.00 13.59
C GLU A 522 -4.83 -32.08 13.81
N VAL A 523 -5.77 -32.03 12.87
CA VAL A 523 -7.04 -31.30 13.03
C VAL A 523 -7.83 -31.82 14.24
N LEU A 524 -7.98 -33.14 14.39
CA LEU A 524 -8.71 -33.72 15.50
C LEU A 524 -8.00 -33.53 16.85
N GLY A 525 -6.68 -33.51 16.87
CA GLY A 525 -5.87 -33.29 18.07
C GLY A 525 -6.00 -31.88 18.63
N ASN A 526 -6.25 -30.92 17.74
CA ASN A 526 -6.41 -29.50 18.05
C ASN A 526 -7.90 -29.04 18.02
N TRP A 527 -8.83 -29.96 17.92
CA TRP A 527 -10.26 -29.67 17.77
C TRP A 527 -10.82 -28.76 18.87
N ASN A 528 -11.58 -27.72 18.46
CA ASN A 528 -12.09 -26.64 19.29
C ASN A 528 -11.01 -25.74 19.93
N GLN A 529 -9.80 -25.72 19.41
CA GLN A 529 -8.84 -24.66 19.73
C GLN A 529 -9.16 -23.39 18.95
N GLY A 530 -8.81 -22.25 19.53
CA GLY A 530 -9.08 -20.93 18.96
C GLY A 530 -10.43 -20.33 19.34
N THR A 531 -10.81 -19.27 18.63
CA THR A 531 -12.07 -18.56 18.85
C THR A 531 -13.06 -18.94 17.75
N PRO A 532 -14.21 -19.56 18.06
CA PRO A 532 -15.18 -19.91 17.03
C PRO A 532 -15.63 -18.68 16.23
N PRO A 533 -15.69 -18.78 14.89
CA PRO A 533 -16.20 -17.69 14.06
C PRO A 533 -17.61 -17.32 14.51
N VAL A 534 -17.92 -16.03 14.54
CA VAL A 534 -19.25 -15.54 14.90
C VAL A 534 -20.21 -16.10 13.86
N SER A 535 -21.06 -17.06 14.25
CA SER A 535 -22.05 -17.62 13.35
C SER A 535 -22.85 -16.50 12.73
N ALA A 536 -22.75 -16.33 11.41
CA ALA A 536 -23.64 -15.44 10.69
C ALA A 536 -25.08 -15.85 11.09
N THR A 537 -25.82 -14.93 11.67
CA THR A 537 -27.23 -15.15 11.99
C THR A 537 -27.93 -15.34 10.66
N VAL A 538 -28.09 -16.59 10.25
CA VAL A 538 -28.97 -16.93 9.13
C VAL A 538 -30.33 -16.33 9.50
N PRO A 539 -30.87 -15.35 8.74
CA PRO A 539 -32.18 -14.83 9.02
C PRO A 539 -33.13 -16.03 8.97
N GLU A 540 -33.74 -16.37 10.10
CA GLU A 540 -34.71 -17.43 10.14
C GLU A 540 -35.72 -17.22 9.01
N PRO A 541 -35.94 -18.18 8.11
CA PRO A 541 -36.96 -18.05 7.07
C PRO A 541 -38.26 -17.71 7.77
N ALA A 542 -38.79 -16.51 7.45
CA ALA A 542 -39.87 -15.89 8.15
C ALA A 542 -41.01 -16.89 8.38
N THR A 543 -41.14 -17.39 9.59
CA THR A 543 -42.24 -18.24 10.10
C THR A 543 -43.60 -17.51 10.02
N LEU A 544 -43.64 -16.28 9.58
CA LEU A 544 -44.84 -15.45 9.37
C LEU A 544 -45.72 -15.85 8.18
N LEU A 545 -45.26 -16.71 7.27
CA LEU A 545 -46.05 -17.16 6.12
C LEU A 545 -46.90 -18.44 6.41
N LEU A 546 -46.57 -19.21 7.42
CA LEU A 546 -47.35 -20.43 7.78
C LEU A 546 -48.61 -20.13 8.60
N HIS A 547 -48.64 -19.02 9.36
CA HIS A 547 -49.85 -18.64 10.11
C HIS A 547 -50.91 -17.94 9.25
N GLY A 548 -50.54 -17.36 8.10
CA GLY A 548 -51.46 -16.75 7.15
C GLY A 548 -52.27 -17.76 6.33
N LEU A 549 -51.72 -18.94 6.04
CA LEU A 549 -52.40 -19.98 5.25
C LEU A 549 -53.33 -20.85 6.07
N ALA A 550 -53.09 -21.02 7.39
CA ALA A 550 -54.01 -21.75 8.26
C ALA A 550 -55.29 -20.95 8.58
N GLY A 551 -55.21 -19.61 8.57
CA GLY A 551 -56.39 -18.73 8.79
C GLY A 551 -57.40 -18.69 7.63
N PHE A 552 -56.96 -18.98 6.40
CA PHE A 552 -57.83 -18.93 5.19
C PHE A 552 -58.59 -20.24 4.93
N MET A 553 -58.23 -21.36 5.54
CA MET A 553 -58.95 -22.64 5.38
C MET A 553 -60.10 -22.85 6.36
N LEU A 554 -60.30 -21.99 7.34
CA LEU A 554 -61.38 -22.13 8.34
C LEU A 554 -62.63 -21.28 8.08
N LEU A 555 -62.67 -20.51 6.98
CA LEU A 555 -63.84 -19.63 6.66
C LEU A 555 -64.65 -20.05 5.45
N ARG A 556 -64.56 -21.30 4.97
CA ARG A 556 -65.45 -21.83 3.90
C ARG A 556 -66.13 -23.12 4.32
N ARG A 557 -66.98 -23.07 5.35
CA ARG A 557 -68.10 -23.98 5.53
C ARG A 557 -69.19 -23.30 6.36
N ARG A 558 -70.11 -22.64 5.67
CA ARG A 558 -71.52 -22.61 6.04
C ARG A 558 -72.37 -21.98 4.92
N ARG A 559 -73.32 -22.85 4.48
CA ARG A 559 -74.68 -22.65 3.87
C ARG A 559 -74.69 -22.86 2.37
N VAL A 560 -75.59 -23.62 1.88
CA VAL A 560 -76.78 -24.44 2.20
C VAL A 560 -76.82 -25.51 1.18
#